data_c746c3328283bee1da6b5619474146c2
#
_entry.id   c746c3328283bee1da6b5619474146c2
#
_cell.length_a   1.000
_cell.length_b   1.000
_cell.length_c   1.000
_cell.angle_alpha   90.00
_cell.angle_beta   90.00
_cell.angle_gamma   90.00
#
_symmetry.space_group_name_H-M   'P 1'
#
loop_
_entity.id
_entity.type
_entity.pdbx_description
1 polymer ?
#
loop_
_entity_poly.entity_id
_entity_poly.type
_entity_poly.pdbx_seq_one_letter_code
_entity_poly.pdbx_strand_id
1 'polypeptide(L)'
;MEPPKGVTINKFLEGRKKQFDNLKDQETYEVIVNKQHFLASSYRLPDQSTLQFVTNITENKKQETELLRLKNGIETLPNGLMFWDEKDNLIAFNESSQNLTEYYGLTLKIGMNFSDLRKHMVLNHQKPPKGITIKQHFKNREKAWKNLKGQNTRESNFTDHTLHFTDTRLQDGSTICLWTDITDIKKQENELIRLRDGIETLPNGLMFWDKNDKLIASNKAAIDFVKDFGFDLKLGVNRFDHVHFMYANDVIIIKKGMTKNQQINHTIDNWKKFKGTRTRESEFTNGR
;
A
#
# COMPACT_ATOMS: atom_id res chain seq x y z
N MET A 1 31.11 -12.48 36.43
CA MET A 1 31.07 -13.42 35.29
C MET A 1 30.23 -14.61 35.76
N GLU A 2 29.06 -14.83 35.17
CA GLU A 2 28.22 -15.97 35.54
C GLU A 2 28.55 -17.17 34.64
N PRO A 3 28.62 -18.38 35.19
CA PRO A 3 28.86 -19.58 34.41
C PRO A 3 27.65 -19.86 33.48
N PRO A 4 27.83 -20.52 32.33
CA PRO A 4 26.74 -20.95 31.48
C PRO A 4 25.70 -21.80 32.23
N LYS A 5 24.44 -21.72 31.82
CA LYS A 5 23.32 -22.49 32.45
C LYS A 5 23.74 -23.97 32.58
N GLY A 6 23.68 -24.52 33.80
CA GLY A 6 23.99 -25.92 34.08
C GLY A 6 25.48 -26.21 34.39
N VAL A 7 26.36 -25.20 34.42
CA VAL A 7 27.77 -25.36 34.78
C VAL A 7 28.00 -24.74 36.16
N THR A 8 28.60 -25.49 37.09
CA THR A 8 28.98 -24.96 38.41
C THR A 8 30.13 -23.98 38.29
N ILE A 9 30.20 -23.00 39.19
CA ILE A 9 31.29 -22.00 39.24
C ILE A 9 32.66 -22.69 39.23
N ASN A 10 32.85 -23.72 40.02
CA ASN A 10 34.13 -24.43 40.10
C ASN A 10 34.52 -25.07 38.76
N LYS A 11 33.59 -25.77 38.11
CA LYS A 11 33.81 -26.39 36.80
C LYS A 11 34.11 -25.35 35.72
N PHE A 12 33.45 -24.21 35.80
CA PHE A 12 33.70 -23.07 34.91
C PHE A 12 35.10 -22.50 35.11
N LEU A 13 35.52 -22.27 36.37
CA LEU A 13 36.83 -21.74 36.69
C LEU A 13 37.96 -22.73 36.33
N GLU A 14 37.78 -24.04 36.57
CA GLU A 14 38.71 -25.07 36.14
C GLU A 14 38.87 -25.10 34.60
N GLY A 15 37.77 -24.98 33.87
CA GLY A 15 37.79 -24.88 32.39
C GLY A 15 38.60 -23.67 31.93
N ARG A 16 38.36 -22.51 32.56
CA ARG A 16 39.08 -21.28 32.26
C ARG A 16 40.59 -21.40 32.60
N LYS A 17 40.93 -22.02 33.73
CA LYS A 17 42.32 -22.25 34.09
C LYS A 17 43.04 -23.14 33.07
N LYS A 18 42.42 -24.27 32.67
CA LYS A 18 42.96 -25.14 31.62
C LYS A 18 43.14 -24.42 30.29
N GLN A 19 42.21 -23.58 29.91
CA GLN A 19 42.27 -22.78 28.69
C GLN A 19 43.46 -21.80 28.75
N PHE A 20 43.67 -21.15 29.91
CA PHE A 20 44.77 -20.24 30.15
C PHE A 20 46.13 -20.94 30.17
N ASP A 21 46.19 -22.12 30.81
CA ASP A 21 47.40 -22.94 30.88
C ASP A 21 47.83 -23.48 29.50
N ASN A 22 46.84 -23.71 28.60
CA ASN A 22 47.04 -24.19 27.24
C ASN A 22 47.24 -23.06 26.20
N LEU A 23 47.23 -21.79 26.61
CA LEU A 23 47.39 -20.66 25.70
C LEU A 23 48.82 -20.68 25.13
N LYS A 24 48.94 -20.94 23.82
CA LYS A 24 50.26 -21.00 23.15
C LYS A 24 50.70 -19.64 22.64
N ASP A 25 49.84 -18.94 21.88
CA ASP A 25 50.16 -17.65 21.27
C ASP A 25 49.11 -16.58 21.60
N GLN A 26 47.94 -16.67 21.02
CA GLN A 26 46.85 -15.72 21.18
C GLN A 26 45.50 -16.42 21.28
N GLU A 27 44.67 -15.93 22.14
CA GLU A 27 43.23 -16.30 22.20
C GLU A 27 42.38 -15.06 22.35
N THR A 28 41.26 -15.00 21.60
CA THR A 28 40.28 -13.93 21.69
C THR A 28 38.88 -14.54 21.91
N TYR A 29 38.14 -14.01 22.88
CA TYR A 29 36.80 -14.48 23.20
C TYR A 29 35.93 -13.34 23.70
N GLU A 30 34.63 -13.47 23.45
CA GLU A 30 33.63 -12.54 23.97
C GLU A 30 33.13 -12.97 25.35
N VAL A 31 32.92 -11.99 26.24
CA VAL A 31 32.42 -12.20 27.59
C VAL A 31 31.30 -11.22 27.88
N ILE A 32 30.23 -11.69 28.50
CA ILE A 32 29.15 -10.84 28.99
C ILE A 32 29.22 -10.71 30.48
N VAL A 33 29.37 -9.49 30.98
CA VAL A 33 29.38 -9.16 32.41
C VAL A 33 28.39 -8.04 32.67
N ASN A 34 27.42 -8.25 33.55
CA ASN A 34 26.38 -7.25 33.89
C ASN A 34 25.68 -6.66 32.67
N LYS A 35 25.30 -7.51 31.71
CA LYS A 35 24.67 -7.12 30.42
C LYS A 35 25.56 -6.27 29.50
N GLN A 36 26.84 -6.15 29.78
CA GLN A 36 27.83 -5.51 28.92
C GLN A 36 28.70 -6.56 28.22
N HIS A 37 29.01 -6.31 26.94
CA HIS A 37 29.81 -7.17 26.10
C HIS A 37 31.29 -6.71 26.13
N PHE A 38 32.19 -7.61 26.40
CA PHE A 38 33.63 -7.36 26.39
C PHE A 38 34.30 -8.35 25.46
N LEU A 39 35.25 -7.86 24.67
CA LEU A 39 36.20 -8.68 23.92
C LEU A 39 37.48 -8.78 24.74
N ALA A 40 37.80 -9.98 25.16
CA ALA A 40 39.05 -10.28 25.89
C ALA A 40 40.03 -10.97 24.95
N SER A 41 41.21 -10.37 24.77
CA SER A 41 42.32 -10.94 23.99
C SER A 41 43.49 -11.21 24.92
N SER A 42 43.95 -12.44 24.95
CA SER A 42 45.08 -12.89 25.79
C SER A 42 46.23 -13.31 24.89
N TYR A 43 47.43 -12.86 25.19
CA TYR A 43 48.66 -13.14 24.46
C TYR A 43 49.69 -13.78 25.40
N ARG A 44 50.31 -14.88 25.01
CA ARG A 44 51.43 -15.46 25.70
C ARG A 44 52.72 -14.83 25.17
N LEU A 45 53.50 -14.21 26.04
CA LEU A 45 54.79 -13.59 25.69
C LEU A 45 55.94 -14.62 25.72
N PRO A 46 57.11 -14.32 25.09
CA PRO A 46 58.22 -15.24 25.03
C PRO A 46 58.81 -15.65 26.42
N ASP A 47 58.63 -14.78 27.39
CA ASP A 47 59.03 -15.02 28.78
C ASP A 47 58.03 -15.81 29.63
N GLN A 48 57.01 -16.39 28.95
CA GLN A 48 55.89 -17.11 29.55
C GLN A 48 54.88 -16.21 30.31
N SER A 49 55.09 -14.90 30.37
CA SER A 49 54.10 -13.98 30.91
C SER A 49 52.89 -13.86 29.98
N THR A 50 51.79 -13.33 30.48
CA THR A 50 50.59 -13.16 29.69
C THR A 50 50.11 -11.72 29.70
N LEU A 51 49.89 -11.18 28.52
CA LEU A 51 49.28 -9.87 28.33
C LEU A 51 47.80 -10.06 27.98
N GLN A 52 46.94 -9.34 28.67
CA GLN A 52 45.49 -9.39 28.40
C GLN A 52 44.94 -8.00 28.14
N PHE A 53 44.18 -7.87 27.07
CA PHE A 53 43.38 -6.69 26.76
C PHE A 53 41.88 -7.01 26.90
N VAL A 54 41.17 -6.07 27.48
CA VAL A 54 39.68 -6.18 27.58
C VAL A 54 39.09 -4.90 27.02
N THR A 55 38.35 -5.05 25.94
CA THR A 55 37.70 -3.94 25.25
C THR A 55 36.20 -4.04 25.44
N ASN A 56 35.54 -2.97 25.85
CA ASN A 56 34.08 -2.92 25.91
C ASN A 56 33.53 -2.76 24.50
N ILE A 57 32.80 -3.75 24.01
CA ILE A 57 32.20 -3.78 22.68
C ILE A 57 30.66 -3.68 22.74
N THR A 58 30.12 -3.27 23.88
CA THR A 58 28.68 -3.23 24.11
C THR A 58 27.98 -2.35 23.10
N GLU A 59 28.52 -1.16 22.82
CA GLU A 59 27.92 -0.23 21.86
C GLU A 59 27.98 -0.77 20.44
N ASN A 60 29.10 -1.36 20.05
CA ASN A 60 29.23 -2.01 18.73
C ASN A 60 28.22 -3.15 18.56
N LYS A 61 28.01 -3.97 19.59
CA LYS A 61 27.01 -5.05 19.58
C LYS A 61 25.57 -4.54 19.52
N LYS A 62 25.27 -3.43 20.18
CA LYS A 62 23.96 -2.77 20.06
C LYS A 62 23.72 -2.27 18.64
N GLN A 63 24.69 -1.56 18.07
CA GLN A 63 24.60 -1.05 16.70
C GLN A 63 24.45 -2.19 15.68
N GLU A 64 25.24 -3.27 15.82
CA GLU A 64 25.13 -4.46 14.97
C GLU A 64 23.72 -5.08 15.07
N THR A 65 23.18 -5.21 16.28
CA THR A 65 21.83 -5.75 16.51
C THR A 65 20.76 -4.85 15.91
N GLU A 66 20.90 -3.54 16.04
CA GLU A 66 19.97 -2.56 15.48
C GLU A 66 19.99 -2.57 13.94
N LEU A 67 21.18 -2.59 13.34
CA LEU A 67 21.34 -2.75 11.90
C LEU A 67 20.69 -4.05 11.38
N LEU A 68 20.89 -5.17 12.11
CA LEU A 68 20.27 -6.44 11.75
C LEU A 68 18.73 -6.38 11.83
N ARG A 69 18.19 -5.71 12.86
CA ARG A 69 16.73 -5.50 12.99
C ARG A 69 16.18 -4.64 11.83
N LEU A 70 16.88 -3.56 11.49
CA LEU A 70 16.50 -2.70 10.37
C LEU A 70 16.53 -3.46 9.05
N LYS A 71 17.61 -4.23 8.81
CA LYS A 71 17.74 -5.08 7.63
C LYS A 71 16.57 -6.08 7.53
N ASN A 72 16.31 -6.82 8.61
CA ASN A 72 15.20 -7.78 8.63
C ASN A 72 13.85 -7.10 8.43
N GLY A 73 13.64 -5.91 8.99
CA GLY A 73 12.45 -5.10 8.75
C GLY A 73 12.25 -4.72 7.28
N ILE A 74 13.33 -4.34 6.60
CA ILE A 74 13.32 -4.02 5.15
C ILE A 74 13.01 -5.26 4.32
N GLU A 75 13.59 -6.42 4.65
CA GLU A 75 13.35 -7.67 3.94
C GLU A 75 11.89 -8.16 4.05
N THR A 76 11.21 -7.87 5.17
CA THR A 76 9.81 -8.28 5.39
C THR A 76 8.78 -7.31 4.80
N LEU A 77 9.20 -6.19 4.22
CA LEU A 77 8.26 -5.25 3.59
C LEU A 77 7.60 -5.89 2.36
N PRO A 78 6.26 -5.78 2.22
CA PRO A 78 5.56 -6.23 1.02
C PRO A 78 5.88 -5.37 -0.21
N ASN A 79 6.39 -4.16 0.03
CA ASN A 79 6.79 -3.22 -1.01
C ASN A 79 8.23 -3.51 -1.44
N GLY A 80 8.50 -3.43 -2.73
CA GLY A 80 9.87 -3.57 -3.19
C GLY A 80 10.68 -2.31 -2.96
N LEU A 81 11.90 -2.50 -2.48
CA LEU A 81 12.85 -1.44 -2.20
C LEU A 81 14.17 -1.72 -2.91
N MET A 82 14.69 -0.70 -3.62
CA MET A 82 15.98 -0.73 -4.28
C MET A 82 16.75 0.55 -4.00
N PHE A 83 18.04 0.42 -3.73
CA PHE A 83 18.98 1.54 -3.54
C PHE A 83 20.01 1.55 -4.67
N TRP A 84 20.25 2.72 -5.24
CA TRP A 84 21.17 2.97 -6.33
C TRP A 84 22.18 4.02 -5.90
N ASP A 85 23.46 3.80 -6.19
CA ASP A 85 24.50 4.78 -5.95
C ASP A 85 24.37 5.99 -6.90
N GLU A 86 25.27 6.97 -6.76
CA GLU A 86 25.31 8.17 -7.60
C GLU A 86 25.64 7.90 -9.07
N LYS A 87 26.13 6.69 -9.39
CA LYS A 87 26.41 6.19 -10.75
C LYS A 87 25.31 5.27 -11.28
N ASP A 88 24.17 5.22 -10.58
CA ASP A 88 23.04 4.37 -10.90
C ASP A 88 23.35 2.85 -10.83
N ASN A 89 24.30 2.40 -9.99
CA ASN A 89 24.54 0.98 -9.72
C ASN A 89 23.76 0.54 -8.49
N LEU A 90 23.20 -0.66 -8.53
CA LEU A 90 22.42 -1.24 -7.45
C LEU A 90 23.31 -1.58 -6.26
N ILE A 91 23.03 -1.00 -5.08
CA ILE A 91 23.79 -1.22 -3.85
C ILE A 91 23.03 -2.03 -2.81
N ALA A 92 21.68 -2.01 -2.86
CA ALA A 92 20.84 -2.83 -1.98
C ALA A 92 19.44 -3.01 -2.59
N PHE A 93 18.79 -4.11 -2.26
CA PHE A 93 17.40 -4.40 -2.59
C PHE A 93 16.84 -5.39 -1.57
N ASN A 94 15.52 -5.44 -1.43
CA ASN A 94 14.84 -6.41 -0.57
C ASN A 94 14.26 -7.59 -1.37
N GLU A 95 13.78 -8.60 -0.66
CA GLU A 95 13.21 -9.82 -1.23
C GLU A 95 12.03 -9.54 -2.16
N SER A 96 11.14 -8.59 -1.81
CA SER A 96 10.01 -8.21 -2.68
C SER A 96 10.48 -7.69 -4.05
N SER A 97 11.57 -6.93 -4.09
CA SER A 97 12.16 -6.45 -5.37
C SER A 97 12.75 -7.58 -6.18
N GLN A 98 13.43 -8.51 -5.53
CA GLN A 98 13.99 -9.70 -6.18
C GLN A 98 12.87 -10.56 -6.79
N ASN A 99 11.85 -10.89 -6.01
CA ASN A 99 10.73 -11.73 -6.44
C ASN A 99 10.00 -11.14 -7.66
N LEU A 100 9.74 -9.83 -7.66
CA LEU A 100 9.09 -9.19 -8.81
C LEU A 100 9.96 -9.23 -10.07
N THR A 101 11.25 -8.90 -9.95
CA THR A 101 12.13 -8.89 -11.14
C THR A 101 12.38 -10.30 -11.65
N GLU A 102 12.46 -11.31 -10.79
CA GLU A 102 12.55 -12.72 -11.18
C GLU A 102 11.27 -13.22 -11.86
N TYR A 103 10.09 -12.79 -11.40
CA TYR A 103 8.83 -13.06 -12.10
C TYR A 103 8.87 -12.59 -13.57
N TYR A 104 9.57 -11.49 -13.83
CA TYR A 104 9.78 -10.96 -15.18
C TYR A 104 11.09 -11.44 -15.84
N GLY A 105 11.74 -12.47 -15.29
CA GLY A 105 12.91 -13.11 -15.89
C GLY A 105 14.23 -12.37 -15.69
N LEU A 106 14.33 -11.51 -14.65
CA LEU A 106 15.57 -10.79 -14.33
C LEU A 106 15.95 -10.99 -12.86
N THR A 107 17.12 -11.57 -12.62
CA THR A 107 17.71 -11.68 -11.27
C THR A 107 18.51 -10.43 -10.94
N LEU A 108 18.18 -9.74 -9.85
CA LEU A 108 18.95 -8.58 -9.38
C LEU A 108 20.32 -9.00 -8.85
N LYS A 109 21.33 -8.18 -9.13
CA LYS A 109 22.70 -8.36 -8.61
C LYS A 109 23.26 -7.02 -8.16
N ILE A 110 23.92 -6.99 -7.00
CA ILE A 110 24.66 -5.80 -6.56
C ILE A 110 25.65 -5.39 -7.65
N GLY A 111 25.73 -4.10 -7.93
CA GLY A 111 26.53 -3.53 -9.02
C GLY A 111 25.82 -3.50 -10.39
N MET A 112 24.60 -4.08 -10.54
CA MET A 112 23.82 -3.95 -11.77
C MET A 112 23.48 -2.49 -12.02
N ASN A 113 23.61 -2.03 -13.29
CA ASN A 113 23.23 -0.66 -13.62
C ASN A 113 21.73 -0.51 -13.82
N PHE A 114 21.16 0.59 -13.35
CA PHE A 114 19.73 0.87 -13.44
C PHE A 114 19.21 0.92 -14.88
N SER A 115 20.05 1.34 -15.83
CA SER A 115 19.68 1.34 -17.25
C SER A 115 19.39 -0.06 -17.78
N ASP A 116 20.13 -1.09 -17.32
CA ASP A 116 19.94 -2.47 -17.76
C ASP A 116 18.65 -3.05 -17.18
N LEU A 117 18.41 -2.84 -15.88
CA LEU A 117 17.12 -3.19 -15.27
C LEU A 117 15.95 -2.53 -16.01
N ARG A 118 16.04 -1.22 -16.25
CA ARG A 118 14.99 -0.47 -16.94
C ARG A 118 14.78 -0.98 -18.37
N LYS A 119 15.85 -1.22 -19.11
CA LYS A 119 15.78 -1.74 -20.47
C LYS A 119 15.01 -3.06 -20.49
N HIS A 120 15.37 -3.99 -19.62
CA HIS A 120 14.67 -5.27 -19.50
C HIS A 120 13.19 -5.08 -19.15
N MET A 121 12.89 -4.36 -18.10
CA MET A 121 11.53 -4.21 -17.58
C MET A 121 10.62 -3.41 -18.54
N VAL A 122 11.10 -2.28 -19.07
CA VAL A 122 10.26 -1.39 -19.89
C VAL A 122 10.04 -1.99 -21.28
N LEU A 123 11.08 -2.47 -21.94
CA LEU A 123 10.94 -2.93 -23.34
C LEU A 123 10.18 -4.25 -23.46
N ASN A 124 10.26 -5.12 -22.47
CA ASN A 124 9.68 -6.46 -22.55
C ASN A 124 8.34 -6.59 -21.79
N HIS A 125 8.11 -5.82 -20.73
CA HIS A 125 7.02 -6.09 -19.79
C HIS A 125 6.09 -4.90 -19.51
N GLN A 126 6.49 -3.65 -19.80
CA GLN A 126 5.61 -2.50 -19.60
C GLN A 126 4.70 -2.25 -20.81
N LYS A 127 3.47 -1.83 -20.51
CA LYS A 127 2.53 -1.31 -21.52
C LYS A 127 2.72 0.21 -21.61
N PRO A 128 3.08 0.74 -22.79
CA PRO A 128 3.22 2.19 -22.96
C PRO A 128 1.84 2.87 -22.89
N PRO A 129 1.78 4.15 -22.49
CA PRO A 129 0.56 4.94 -22.58
C PRO A 129 0.00 4.97 -24.02
N LYS A 130 -1.33 5.15 -24.14
CA LYS A 130 -2.02 5.21 -25.43
C LYS A 130 -1.38 6.28 -26.34
N GLY A 131 -1.07 5.91 -27.57
CA GLY A 131 -0.48 6.81 -28.57
C GLY A 131 1.04 6.96 -28.51
N ILE A 132 1.73 6.25 -27.62
CA ILE A 132 3.19 6.30 -27.49
C ILE A 132 3.79 4.92 -27.81
N THR A 133 4.84 4.86 -28.63
CA THR A 133 5.55 3.60 -28.89
C THR A 133 6.39 3.19 -27.66
N ILE A 134 6.66 1.88 -27.51
CA ILE A 134 7.50 1.39 -26.41
C ILE A 134 8.90 2.02 -26.41
N LYS A 135 9.49 2.25 -27.59
CA LYS A 135 10.78 2.93 -27.72
C LYS A 135 10.74 4.38 -27.24
N GLN A 136 9.67 5.11 -27.57
CA GLN A 136 9.47 6.48 -27.10
C GLN A 136 9.22 6.51 -25.60
N HIS A 137 8.41 5.56 -25.09
CA HIS A 137 8.18 5.40 -23.66
C HIS A 137 9.49 5.17 -22.90
N PHE A 138 10.34 4.27 -23.38
CA PHE A 138 11.67 4.02 -22.80
C PHE A 138 12.53 5.30 -22.76
N LYS A 139 12.64 6.04 -23.88
CA LYS A 139 13.40 7.31 -23.91
C LYS A 139 12.87 8.34 -22.93
N ASN A 140 11.54 8.47 -22.83
CA ASN A 140 10.91 9.39 -21.88
C ASN A 140 11.25 9.00 -20.42
N ARG A 141 11.27 7.72 -20.13
CA ARG A 141 11.64 7.19 -18.81
C ARG A 141 13.11 7.46 -18.47
N GLU A 142 14.02 7.27 -19.44
CA GLU A 142 15.44 7.62 -19.27
C GLU A 142 15.63 9.11 -18.98
N LYS A 143 14.97 9.97 -19.75
CA LYS A 143 15.03 11.42 -19.56
C LYS A 143 14.50 11.82 -18.19
N ALA A 144 13.37 11.25 -17.76
CA ALA A 144 12.77 11.52 -16.45
C ALA A 144 13.72 11.14 -15.30
N TRP A 145 14.40 10.00 -15.41
CA TRP A 145 15.36 9.56 -14.41
C TRP A 145 16.60 10.47 -14.30
N LYS A 146 17.18 10.81 -15.45
CA LYS A 146 18.34 11.72 -15.49
C LYS A 146 18.04 13.10 -14.92
N ASN A 147 16.78 13.54 -15.02
CA ASN A 147 16.32 14.84 -14.51
C ASN A 147 15.67 14.73 -13.12
N LEU A 148 15.71 13.57 -12.48
CA LEU A 148 15.11 13.36 -11.16
C LEU A 148 15.77 14.26 -10.13
N LYS A 149 14.97 15.11 -9.48
CA LYS A 149 15.34 15.96 -8.35
C LYS A 149 14.33 15.74 -7.24
N GLY A 150 14.82 15.43 -6.03
CA GLY A 150 13.95 15.10 -4.91
C GLY A 150 13.10 13.87 -5.21
N GLN A 151 11.81 13.94 -4.95
CA GLN A 151 10.88 12.83 -5.06
C GLN A 151 10.01 12.92 -6.31
N ASN A 152 9.79 11.80 -6.98
CA ASN A 152 8.84 11.64 -8.07
C ASN A 152 8.04 10.37 -7.91
N THR A 153 6.73 10.44 -8.13
CA THR A 153 5.82 9.31 -8.07
C THR A 153 5.22 9.02 -9.45
N ARG A 154 4.92 7.76 -9.74
CA ARG A 154 4.28 7.34 -10.97
C ARG A 154 3.62 5.98 -10.86
N GLU A 155 2.60 5.76 -11.66
CA GLU A 155 2.07 4.43 -11.93
C GLU A 155 2.66 3.87 -13.24
N SER A 156 2.87 2.58 -13.28
CA SER A 156 3.34 1.87 -14.48
C SER A 156 2.58 0.56 -14.63
N ASN A 157 2.03 0.36 -15.82
CA ASN A 157 1.30 -0.85 -16.17
C ASN A 157 2.26 -1.86 -16.79
N PHE A 158 2.39 -3.00 -16.16
CA PHE A 158 3.08 -4.17 -16.67
C PHE A 158 2.08 -5.14 -17.31
N THR A 159 2.56 -6.27 -17.80
CA THR A 159 1.69 -7.29 -18.40
C THR A 159 0.61 -7.74 -17.44
N ASP A 160 0.98 -8.04 -16.20
CA ASP A 160 0.08 -8.63 -15.18
C ASP A 160 -0.08 -7.78 -13.92
N HIS A 161 0.75 -6.74 -13.74
CA HIS A 161 0.75 -5.89 -12.56
C HIS A 161 0.59 -4.41 -12.92
N THR A 162 -0.03 -3.68 -12.02
CA THR A 162 0.03 -2.21 -11.99
C THR A 162 0.83 -1.80 -10.75
N LEU A 163 1.97 -1.16 -10.97
CA LEU A 163 2.89 -0.79 -9.90
C LEU A 163 2.90 0.71 -9.69
N HIS A 164 2.85 1.12 -8.45
CA HIS A 164 3.09 2.51 -8.03
C HIS A 164 4.53 2.64 -7.59
N PHE A 165 5.28 3.52 -8.24
CA PHE A 165 6.68 3.80 -7.93
C PHE A 165 6.83 5.15 -7.24
N THR A 166 7.74 5.20 -6.27
CA THR A 166 8.25 6.43 -5.66
C THR A 166 9.76 6.39 -5.76
N ASP A 167 10.31 7.24 -6.62
CA ASP A 167 11.76 7.40 -6.80
C ASP A 167 12.20 8.67 -6.08
N THR A 168 13.19 8.57 -5.19
CA THR A 168 13.72 9.70 -4.41
C THR A 168 15.22 9.83 -4.62
N ARG A 169 15.67 10.93 -5.25
CA ARG A 169 17.08 11.30 -5.38
C ARG A 169 17.53 11.97 -4.10
N LEU A 170 18.56 11.44 -3.44
CA LEU A 170 19.15 11.97 -2.22
C LEU A 170 20.18 13.06 -2.53
N GLN A 171 20.64 13.76 -1.49
CA GLN A 171 21.61 14.86 -1.62
C GLN A 171 22.99 14.40 -2.12
N ASP A 172 23.39 13.17 -1.79
CA ASP A 172 24.63 12.55 -2.25
C ASP A 172 24.56 12.00 -3.69
N GLY A 173 23.42 12.17 -4.36
CA GLY A 173 23.18 11.67 -5.70
C GLY A 173 22.68 10.24 -5.77
N SER A 174 22.65 9.50 -4.67
CA SER A 174 22.05 8.16 -4.63
C SER A 174 20.52 8.21 -4.78
N THR A 175 19.89 7.09 -5.13
CA THR A 175 18.44 7.04 -5.35
C THR A 175 17.81 5.88 -4.62
N ILE A 176 16.71 6.16 -3.94
CA ILE A 176 15.82 5.15 -3.38
C ILE A 176 14.65 4.97 -4.34
N CYS A 177 14.40 3.73 -4.77
CA CYS A 177 13.19 3.34 -5.49
C CYS A 177 12.33 2.47 -4.60
N LEU A 178 11.13 2.93 -4.31
CA LEU A 178 10.08 2.17 -3.66
C LEU A 178 9.00 1.84 -4.69
N TRP A 179 8.50 0.61 -4.70
CA TRP A 179 7.33 0.26 -5.50
C TRP A 179 6.32 -0.54 -4.68
N THR A 180 5.07 -0.36 -5.04
CA THR A 180 3.92 -1.04 -4.43
C THR A 180 3.07 -1.64 -5.53
N ASP A 181 2.69 -2.90 -5.39
CA ASP A 181 1.70 -3.51 -6.28
C ASP A 181 0.30 -2.99 -5.90
N ILE A 182 -0.33 -2.31 -6.86
CA ILE A 182 -1.68 -1.76 -6.73
C ILE A 182 -2.67 -2.42 -7.68
N THR A 183 -2.31 -3.60 -8.20
CA THR A 183 -3.11 -4.32 -9.21
C THR A 183 -4.53 -4.59 -8.74
N ASP A 184 -4.69 -5.08 -7.53
CA ASP A 184 -6.01 -5.41 -6.99
C ASP A 184 -6.82 -4.16 -6.65
N ILE A 185 -6.16 -3.09 -6.19
CA ILE A 185 -6.80 -1.78 -5.99
C ILE A 185 -7.35 -1.28 -7.34
N LYS A 186 -6.54 -1.34 -8.40
CA LYS A 186 -6.95 -0.91 -9.74
C LYS A 186 -8.07 -1.77 -10.34
N LYS A 187 -8.06 -3.08 -10.08
CA LYS A 187 -9.16 -3.96 -10.49
C LYS A 187 -10.47 -3.58 -9.80
N GLN A 188 -10.43 -3.36 -8.48
CA GLN A 188 -11.60 -2.93 -7.70
C GLN A 188 -12.14 -1.56 -8.15
N GLU A 189 -11.24 -0.57 -8.36
CA GLU A 189 -11.62 0.74 -8.91
C GLU A 189 -12.34 0.59 -10.26
N ASN A 190 -11.78 -0.20 -11.17
CA ASN A 190 -12.38 -0.43 -12.50
C ASN A 190 -13.73 -1.16 -12.42
N GLU A 191 -13.87 -2.11 -11.50
CA GLU A 191 -15.13 -2.81 -11.27
C GLU A 191 -16.21 -1.85 -10.75
N LEU A 192 -15.87 -1.00 -9.77
CA LEU A 192 -16.77 0.03 -9.26
C LEU A 192 -17.19 1.01 -10.37
N ILE A 193 -16.27 1.43 -11.25
CA ILE A 193 -16.57 2.28 -12.39
C ILE A 193 -17.55 1.57 -13.33
N ARG A 194 -17.30 0.30 -13.68
CA ARG A 194 -18.20 -0.48 -14.54
C ARG A 194 -19.59 -0.64 -13.96
N LEU A 195 -19.68 -0.92 -12.65
CA LEU A 195 -20.97 -1.02 -11.95
C LEU A 195 -21.72 0.32 -11.96
N ARG A 196 -21.02 1.42 -11.67
CA ARG A 196 -21.59 2.76 -11.73
C ARG A 196 -22.10 3.08 -13.15
N ASP A 197 -21.26 2.87 -14.15
CA ASP A 197 -21.63 3.13 -15.55
C ASP A 197 -22.80 2.25 -16.00
N GLY A 198 -22.84 0.99 -15.54
CA GLY A 198 -23.98 0.10 -15.73
C GLY A 198 -25.25 0.65 -15.12
N ILE A 199 -25.20 1.15 -13.88
CA ILE A 199 -26.35 1.77 -13.19
C ILE A 199 -26.80 3.04 -13.92
N GLU A 200 -25.87 3.87 -14.42
CA GLU A 200 -26.17 5.10 -15.15
C GLU A 200 -26.85 4.84 -16.50
N THR A 201 -26.60 3.68 -17.13
CA THR A 201 -27.19 3.31 -18.41
C THR A 201 -28.53 2.59 -18.28
N LEU A 202 -28.98 2.26 -17.07
CA LEU A 202 -30.32 1.64 -16.88
C LEU A 202 -31.42 2.59 -17.35
N PRO A 203 -32.40 2.09 -18.13
CA PRO A 203 -33.53 2.89 -18.57
C PRO A 203 -34.52 3.24 -17.44
N ASN A 204 -34.46 2.47 -16.35
CA ASN A 204 -35.30 2.68 -15.17
C ASN A 204 -34.64 3.66 -14.20
N GLY A 205 -35.39 4.63 -13.71
CA GLY A 205 -34.92 5.54 -12.68
C GLY A 205 -34.65 4.82 -11.37
N LEU A 206 -33.42 4.99 -10.84
CA LEU A 206 -32.97 4.41 -9.58
C LEU A 206 -32.66 5.52 -8.57
N MET A 207 -33.23 5.40 -7.36
CA MET A 207 -33.02 6.33 -6.27
C MET A 207 -32.71 5.54 -4.98
N PHE A 208 -31.59 5.84 -4.33
CA PHE A 208 -31.23 5.29 -3.04
C PHE A 208 -31.39 6.34 -1.93
N TRP A 209 -32.09 5.97 -0.89
CA TRP A 209 -32.37 6.81 0.26
C TRP A 209 -31.74 6.19 1.52
N ASP A 210 -31.11 7.01 2.35
CA ASP A 210 -30.55 6.55 3.61
C ASP A 210 -31.65 6.30 4.67
N LYS A 211 -31.23 5.87 5.86
CA LYS A 211 -32.12 5.63 7.02
C LYS A 211 -32.85 6.89 7.52
N ASN A 212 -32.39 8.07 7.13
CA ASN A 212 -32.98 9.36 7.47
C ASN A 212 -33.80 9.94 6.30
N ASP A 213 -34.13 9.10 5.32
CA ASP A 213 -34.85 9.47 4.11
C ASP A 213 -34.17 10.54 3.25
N LYS A 214 -32.82 10.62 3.28
CA LYS A 214 -32.06 11.50 2.42
C LYS A 214 -31.51 10.74 1.21
N LEU A 215 -31.59 11.37 0.03
CA LEU A 215 -31.07 10.82 -1.21
C LEU A 215 -29.54 10.71 -1.12
N ILE A 216 -29.01 9.50 -1.27
CA ILE A 216 -27.58 9.22 -1.26
C ILE A 216 -27.03 8.84 -2.63
N ALA A 217 -27.87 8.33 -3.54
CA ALA A 217 -27.51 8.06 -4.92
C ALA A 217 -28.75 8.06 -5.82
N SER A 218 -28.58 8.43 -7.08
CA SER A 218 -29.58 8.30 -8.14
C SER A 218 -28.86 8.16 -9.48
N ASN A 219 -29.49 7.46 -10.43
CA ASN A 219 -28.99 7.39 -11.80
C ASN A 219 -29.57 8.50 -12.67
N LYS A 220 -28.99 8.66 -13.86
CA LYS A 220 -29.43 9.66 -14.84
C LYS A 220 -30.88 9.54 -15.18
N ALA A 221 -31.41 8.32 -15.39
CA ALA A 221 -32.84 8.11 -15.74
C ALA A 221 -33.76 8.64 -14.64
N ALA A 222 -33.42 8.50 -13.35
CA ALA A 222 -34.19 9.06 -12.25
C ALA A 222 -34.16 10.60 -12.25
N ILE A 223 -32.99 11.18 -12.47
CA ILE A 223 -32.77 12.62 -12.50
C ILE A 223 -33.57 13.23 -13.67
N ASP A 224 -33.43 12.69 -14.88
CA ASP A 224 -34.10 13.15 -16.08
C ASP A 224 -35.63 13.02 -15.92
N PHE A 225 -36.09 11.90 -15.36
CA PHE A 225 -37.55 11.68 -15.14
C PHE A 225 -38.15 12.74 -14.22
N VAL A 226 -37.55 13.03 -13.07
CA VAL A 226 -38.15 14.01 -12.13
C VAL A 226 -37.91 15.45 -12.58
N LYS A 227 -36.88 15.71 -13.38
CA LYS A 227 -36.62 17.01 -14.00
C LYS A 227 -37.67 17.41 -15.01
N ASP A 228 -38.20 16.45 -15.76
CA ASP A 228 -39.31 16.67 -16.68
C ASP A 228 -40.57 17.28 -16.00
N PHE A 229 -40.69 17.06 -14.67
CA PHE A 229 -41.75 17.65 -13.84
C PHE A 229 -41.31 18.89 -13.06
N GLY A 230 -40.07 19.36 -13.26
CA GLY A 230 -39.49 20.56 -12.61
C GLY A 230 -38.90 20.34 -11.22
N PHE A 231 -38.69 19.09 -10.82
CA PHE A 231 -38.03 18.77 -9.55
C PHE A 231 -36.49 18.62 -9.73
N ASP A 232 -35.73 19.31 -8.91
CA ASP A 232 -34.28 19.25 -8.90
C ASP A 232 -33.81 18.17 -7.91
N LEU A 233 -33.55 16.96 -8.40
CA LEU A 233 -33.14 15.81 -7.59
C LEU A 233 -31.63 15.89 -7.28
N LYS A 234 -31.30 16.41 -6.11
CA LYS A 234 -29.90 16.54 -5.61
C LYS A 234 -29.64 15.60 -4.44
N LEU A 235 -28.39 15.19 -4.29
CA LEU A 235 -27.95 14.44 -3.11
C LEU A 235 -28.29 15.21 -1.83
N GLY A 236 -28.80 14.49 -0.82
CA GLY A 236 -29.24 15.06 0.45
C GLY A 236 -30.68 15.58 0.46
N VAL A 237 -31.39 15.64 -0.69
CA VAL A 237 -32.85 15.93 -0.73
C VAL A 237 -33.59 14.90 0.14
N ASN A 238 -34.59 15.37 0.89
CA ASN A 238 -35.42 14.47 1.68
C ASN A 238 -36.47 13.80 0.80
N ARG A 239 -36.69 12.50 0.97
CA ARG A 239 -37.69 11.72 0.23
C ARG A 239 -39.09 12.34 0.30
N PHE A 240 -39.46 12.87 1.47
CA PHE A 240 -40.80 13.44 1.68
C PHE A 240 -40.95 14.79 1.02
N ASP A 241 -39.88 15.58 0.83
CA ASP A 241 -39.91 16.79 0.02
C ASP A 241 -40.20 16.45 -1.43
N HIS A 242 -39.62 15.40 -1.98
CA HIS A 242 -39.93 14.88 -3.31
C HIS A 242 -41.37 14.41 -3.40
N VAL A 243 -41.90 13.65 -2.44
CA VAL A 243 -43.30 13.23 -2.39
C VAL A 243 -44.23 14.43 -2.33
N HIS A 244 -43.97 15.41 -1.48
CA HIS A 244 -44.73 16.66 -1.39
C HIS A 244 -44.77 17.39 -2.71
N PHE A 245 -43.61 17.56 -3.37
CA PHE A 245 -43.51 18.22 -4.65
C PHE A 245 -44.39 17.54 -5.71
N MET A 246 -44.30 16.20 -5.83
CA MET A 246 -45.00 15.43 -6.85
C MET A 246 -46.51 15.54 -6.73
N TYR A 247 -47.08 15.57 -5.53
CA TYR A 247 -48.52 15.74 -5.32
C TYR A 247 -48.97 17.21 -5.33
N ALA A 248 -48.16 18.13 -4.76
CA ALA A 248 -48.51 19.55 -4.73
C ALA A 248 -48.61 20.16 -6.14
N ASN A 249 -47.76 19.70 -7.07
CA ASN A 249 -47.72 20.18 -8.47
C ASN A 249 -48.55 19.32 -9.43
N ASP A 250 -49.46 18.50 -8.92
CA ASP A 250 -50.35 17.65 -9.72
C ASP A 250 -49.60 16.69 -10.68
N VAL A 251 -48.37 16.27 -10.33
CA VAL A 251 -47.56 15.35 -11.14
C VAL A 251 -48.12 13.94 -11.08
N ILE A 252 -48.59 13.52 -9.91
CA ILE A 252 -49.22 12.20 -9.71
C ILE A 252 -50.70 12.36 -9.50
N ILE A 253 -51.49 11.52 -10.18
CA ILE A 253 -52.95 11.52 -10.09
C ILE A 253 -53.38 11.07 -8.69
N ILE A 254 -54.23 11.85 -8.06
CA ILE A 254 -54.77 11.60 -6.73
C ILE A 254 -55.89 10.56 -6.79
N LYS A 255 -55.93 9.65 -5.86
CA LYS A 255 -56.98 8.64 -5.77
C LYS A 255 -58.34 9.29 -5.56
N LYS A 256 -59.35 8.80 -6.30
CA LYS A 256 -60.72 9.27 -6.19
C LYS A 256 -61.21 9.26 -4.75
N GLY A 257 -61.71 10.40 -4.26
CA GLY A 257 -62.21 10.56 -2.90
C GLY A 257 -61.18 11.01 -1.85
N MET A 258 -59.94 11.31 -2.26
CA MET A 258 -58.91 11.86 -1.35
C MET A 258 -58.54 13.29 -1.72
N THR A 259 -58.21 14.11 -0.70
CA THR A 259 -57.55 15.41 -0.92
C THR A 259 -56.05 15.22 -1.11
N LYS A 260 -55.35 16.22 -1.67
CA LYS A 260 -53.87 16.22 -1.80
C LYS A 260 -53.19 15.90 -0.49
N ASN A 261 -53.55 16.59 0.58
CA ASN A 261 -52.94 16.39 1.89
C ASN A 261 -53.17 14.99 2.48
N GLN A 262 -54.39 14.44 2.29
CA GLN A 262 -54.69 13.07 2.69
C GLN A 262 -53.83 12.06 1.93
N GLN A 263 -53.65 12.26 0.62
CA GLN A 263 -52.83 11.36 -0.20
C GLN A 263 -51.34 11.46 0.16
N ILE A 264 -50.80 12.67 0.41
CA ILE A 264 -49.44 12.89 0.85
C ILE A 264 -49.18 12.16 2.18
N ASN A 265 -50.02 12.41 3.19
CA ASN A 265 -49.90 11.78 4.49
C ASN A 265 -49.99 10.26 4.39
N HIS A 266 -50.91 9.74 3.63
CA HIS A 266 -51.05 8.30 3.41
C HIS A 266 -49.80 7.70 2.74
N THR A 267 -49.21 8.41 1.79
CA THR A 267 -47.98 7.96 1.10
C THR A 267 -46.79 7.96 2.06
N ILE A 268 -46.63 9.02 2.86
CA ILE A 268 -45.56 9.13 3.87
C ILE A 268 -45.68 8.03 4.93
N ASP A 269 -46.89 7.82 5.46
CA ASP A 269 -47.16 6.79 6.49
C ASP A 269 -46.90 5.38 5.95
N ASN A 270 -47.25 5.13 4.71
CA ASN A 270 -46.95 3.85 4.05
C ASN A 270 -45.44 3.63 3.89
N TRP A 271 -44.68 4.67 3.56
CA TRP A 271 -43.23 4.58 3.49
C TRP A 271 -42.60 4.33 4.86
N LYS A 272 -43.01 5.03 5.92
CA LYS A 272 -42.52 4.84 7.29
C LYS A 272 -42.76 3.43 7.83
N LYS A 273 -43.87 2.80 7.41
CA LYS A 273 -44.26 1.43 7.82
C LYS A 273 -43.72 0.35 6.89
N PHE A 274 -43.06 0.75 5.81
CA PHE A 274 -42.61 -0.17 4.77
C PHE A 274 -41.46 -1.08 5.25
N LYS A 275 -41.61 -2.38 5.02
CA LYS A 275 -40.56 -3.39 5.24
C LYS A 275 -40.57 -4.38 4.04
N GLY A 276 -39.39 -4.74 3.54
CA GLY A 276 -39.23 -5.68 2.43
C GLY A 276 -39.45 -5.03 1.04
N THR A 277 -40.07 -5.74 0.11
CA THR A 277 -40.27 -5.29 -1.27
C THR A 277 -41.73 -4.94 -1.52
N ARG A 278 -41.97 -3.85 -2.21
CA ARG A 278 -43.29 -3.43 -2.60
C ARG A 278 -43.28 -2.90 -4.05
N THR A 279 -44.20 -3.36 -4.86
CA THR A 279 -44.44 -2.83 -6.18
C THR A 279 -45.79 -2.05 -6.19
N ARG A 280 -45.80 -0.90 -6.86
CA ARG A 280 -47.01 -0.11 -7.09
C ARG A 280 -46.95 0.51 -8.46
N GLU A 281 -48.12 0.69 -9.06
CA GLU A 281 -48.32 1.51 -10.24
C GLU A 281 -48.78 2.90 -9.83
N SER A 282 -48.33 3.91 -10.53
CA SER A 282 -48.76 5.30 -10.36
C SER A 282 -48.95 5.92 -11.73
N GLU A 283 -50.07 6.57 -11.93
CA GLU A 283 -50.36 7.32 -13.16
C GLU A 283 -49.88 8.76 -12.99
N PHE A 284 -49.16 9.24 -13.96
CA PHE A 284 -48.65 10.61 -14.03
C PHE A 284 -49.52 11.44 -14.97
N THR A 285 -49.67 12.74 -14.68
CA THR A 285 -50.54 13.66 -15.44
C THR A 285 -50.10 13.90 -16.87
N ASN A 286 -48.86 13.56 -17.21
CA ASN A 286 -48.32 13.60 -18.58
C ASN A 286 -48.54 12.31 -19.38
N GLY A 287 -49.36 11.39 -18.89
CA GLY A 287 -49.71 10.13 -19.58
C GLY A 287 -48.61 9.06 -19.56
N ARG A 288 -47.64 9.17 -18.67
CA ARG A 288 -46.58 8.15 -18.41
C ARG A 288 -46.97 7.23 -17.26
#